data_587a241bea554503eddc912713056f69
#
_entry.id   587a241bea554503eddc912713056f69
#
_cell.length_a   1.000
_cell.length_b   1.000
_cell.length_c   1.000
_cell.angle_alpha   90.00
_cell.angle_beta   90.00
_cell.angle_gamma   90.00
#
_symmetry.space_group_name_H-M   'P 1'
#
loop_
_entity.id
_entity.type
_entity.pdbx_description
1 polymer ?
#
loop_
_entity_poly.entity_id
_entity_poly.type
_entity_poly.pdbx_seq_one_letter_code
_entity_poly.pdbx_strand_id
1 'polypeptide(L)'
;MAKKLEGAGLRGQVAGETSLCTVGQEEGLAYRGHKIELLAEKATFEEVAYLLIYGKLPTQTELDAYKSKLKSLRDLPTELKVVLQNIPASAHPMDVMRTGTSMLGNLEPEGDFENQLDSINRMIATMASIVTYWYKYSHEGVDISLINDEDTIAGHFLHILHGKPPSELHKKVMDTSLILYAEHEFNASTFTARVCASTMSDIFSCVVAAIGSLRGPLHGGANEAAMDMIENWKTRDEAKSNILSMLQNKEKIMGFGHAVYSEVDPRNAVIKEYSKKLSEEFGDSTLYEVSEEVEKTMWDELSLIHI
;
A
#
# COMPACT_ATOMS: atom_id res chain seq x y z
N MET A 1 -30.15 11.00 -16.35
CA MET A 1 -29.04 11.97 -16.49
C MET A 1 -28.64 12.45 -15.10
N ALA A 2 -27.49 12.05 -14.59
CA ALA A 2 -26.98 12.54 -13.31
C ALA A 2 -26.72 14.04 -13.41
N LYS A 3 -27.26 14.82 -12.50
CA LYS A 3 -27.08 16.26 -12.41
C LYS A 3 -25.58 16.53 -12.22
N LYS A 4 -24.94 17.19 -13.19
CA LYS A 4 -23.57 17.64 -13.09
C LYS A 4 -23.50 18.60 -11.90
N LEU A 5 -22.86 18.14 -10.81
CA LEU A 5 -22.65 19.01 -9.66
C LEU A 5 -21.55 20.00 -10.04
N GLU A 6 -21.90 21.23 -10.26
CA GLU A 6 -20.97 22.35 -10.39
C GLU A 6 -20.14 22.39 -9.08
N GLY A 7 -18.80 22.34 -9.19
CA GLY A 7 -17.91 22.31 -8.04
C GLY A 7 -17.55 20.93 -7.49
N ALA A 8 -17.86 19.82 -8.19
CA ALA A 8 -17.53 18.46 -7.74
C ALA A 8 -16.03 18.08 -7.85
N GLY A 9 -15.15 19.04 -7.98
CA GLY A 9 -13.72 18.80 -8.13
C GLY A 9 -13.38 18.11 -9.46
N LEU A 10 -12.42 17.18 -9.44
CA LEU A 10 -11.93 16.48 -10.63
C LEU A 10 -12.72 15.21 -10.99
N ARG A 11 -13.74 14.86 -10.24
CA ARG A 11 -14.51 13.63 -10.48
C ARG A 11 -15.13 13.64 -11.88
N GLY A 12 -14.85 12.59 -12.66
CA GLY A 12 -15.32 12.45 -14.03
C GLY A 12 -14.55 13.29 -15.06
N GLN A 13 -13.45 13.92 -14.67
CA GLN A 13 -12.51 14.55 -15.60
C GLN A 13 -11.46 13.53 -16.05
N VAL A 14 -11.05 13.64 -17.32
CA VAL A 14 -9.90 12.87 -17.84
C VAL A 14 -8.64 13.53 -17.30
N ALA A 15 -7.91 12.82 -16.45
CA ALA A 15 -6.66 13.32 -15.83
C ALA A 15 -5.47 13.24 -16.78
N GLY A 16 -5.45 12.27 -17.69
CA GLY A 16 -4.37 12.05 -18.66
C GLY A 16 -4.32 10.61 -19.14
N GLU A 17 -3.25 10.29 -19.85
CA GLU A 17 -2.92 8.93 -20.29
C GLU A 17 -1.79 8.35 -19.44
N THR A 18 -1.81 7.04 -19.21
CA THR A 18 -0.74 6.31 -18.52
C THR A 18 -0.34 5.08 -19.31
N SER A 19 0.97 4.77 -19.32
CA SER A 19 1.52 3.53 -19.84
C SER A 19 1.82 2.51 -18.74
N LEU A 20 1.54 2.86 -17.46
CA LEU A 20 1.92 2.03 -16.32
C LEU A 20 0.93 0.92 -16.06
N CYS A 21 -0.36 1.22 -16.16
CA CYS A 21 -1.37 0.19 -15.98
C CYS A 21 -2.60 0.42 -16.88
N THR A 22 -3.37 -0.65 -17.04
CA THR A 22 -4.71 -0.63 -17.62
C THR A 22 -5.67 -1.08 -16.52
N VAL A 23 -6.75 -0.31 -16.35
CA VAL A 23 -7.83 -0.63 -15.42
C VAL A 23 -9.15 -0.60 -16.19
N GLY A 24 -9.92 -1.68 -16.14
CA GLY A 24 -11.19 -1.78 -16.86
C GLY A 24 -12.09 -2.89 -16.32
N GLN A 25 -13.39 -2.81 -16.66
CA GLN A 25 -14.35 -3.82 -16.24
C GLN A 25 -14.12 -5.17 -16.92
N GLU A 26 -13.76 -5.16 -18.20
CA GLU A 26 -13.53 -6.39 -18.98
C GLU A 26 -12.08 -6.88 -18.90
N GLU A 27 -11.12 -5.96 -18.75
CA GLU A 27 -9.68 -6.24 -18.79
C GLU A 27 -9.08 -6.46 -17.39
N GLY A 28 -9.81 -6.10 -16.34
CA GLY A 28 -9.33 -6.16 -14.96
C GLY A 28 -8.23 -5.13 -14.68
N LEU A 29 -7.18 -5.53 -13.96
CA LEU A 29 -6.00 -4.73 -13.68
C LEU A 29 -4.77 -5.39 -14.32
N ALA A 30 -4.00 -4.60 -15.08
CA ALA A 30 -2.75 -5.05 -15.67
C ALA A 30 -1.67 -3.98 -15.53
N TYR A 31 -0.46 -4.37 -15.10
CA TYR A 31 0.71 -3.49 -15.04
C TYR A 31 1.55 -3.68 -16.30
N ARG A 32 1.68 -2.62 -17.12
CA ARG A 32 2.39 -2.65 -18.41
C ARG A 32 2.03 -3.87 -19.28
N GLY A 33 0.74 -4.24 -19.30
CA GLY A 33 0.20 -5.36 -20.06
C GLY A 33 0.29 -6.73 -19.37
N HIS A 34 0.86 -6.83 -18.17
CA HIS A 34 0.88 -8.07 -17.38
C HIS A 34 -0.30 -8.06 -16.38
N LYS A 35 -1.15 -9.08 -16.46
CA LYS A 35 -2.32 -9.22 -15.56
C LYS A 35 -1.90 -9.31 -14.11
N ILE A 36 -2.64 -8.62 -13.22
CA ILE A 36 -2.31 -8.54 -11.79
C ILE A 36 -2.31 -9.91 -11.11
N GLU A 37 -3.21 -10.80 -11.50
CA GLU A 37 -3.30 -12.15 -10.94
C GLU A 37 -2.02 -12.95 -11.23
N LEU A 38 -1.48 -12.83 -12.46
CA LEU A 38 -0.24 -13.51 -12.83
C LEU A 38 0.98 -12.91 -12.13
N LEU A 39 1.02 -11.60 -11.96
CA LEU A 39 2.09 -10.95 -11.21
C LEU A 39 2.04 -11.36 -9.73
N ALA A 40 0.88 -11.35 -9.11
CA ALA A 40 0.70 -11.77 -7.72
C ALA A 40 1.07 -13.23 -7.46
N GLU A 41 0.77 -14.12 -8.43
CA GLU A 41 1.12 -15.54 -8.36
C GLU A 41 2.63 -15.79 -8.54
N LYS A 42 3.24 -15.19 -9.58
CA LYS A 42 4.53 -15.62 -10.12
C LYS A 42 5.68 -14.66 -9.90
N ALA A 43 5.41 -13.38 -9.69
CA ALA A 43 6.44 -12.37 -9.51
C ALA A 43 6.73 -12.07 -8.04
N THR A 44 7.84 -11.41 -7.79
CA THR A 44 8.17 -10.73 -6.53
C THR A 44 7.87 -9.24 -6.67
N PHE A 45 7.75 -8.55 -5.53
CA PHE A 45 7.56 -7.09 -5.54
C PHE A 45 8.72 -6.37 -6.25
N GLU A 46 9.95 -6.84 -6.11
CA GLU A 46 11.12 -6.26 -6.79
C GLU A 46 11.01 -6.39 -8.31
N GLU A 47 10.49 -7.50 -8.83
CA GLU A 47 10.22 -7.65 -10.27
C GLU A 47 9.16 -6.68 -10.76
N VAL A 48 8.10 -6.49 -9.97
CA VAL A 48 7.02 -5.54 -10.29
C VAL A 48 7.50 -4.09 -10.19
N ALA A 49 8.27 -3.75 -9.16
CA ALA A 49 8.89 -2.43 -9.03
C ALA A 49 9.82 -2.14 -10.23
N TYR A 50 10.64 -3.12 -10.62
CA TYR A 50 11.50 -3.02 -11.79
C TYR A 50 10.67 -2.83 -13.09
N LEU A 51 9.61 -3.62 -13.26
CA LEU A 51 8.69 -3.49 -14.40
C LEU A 51 8.10 -2.09 -14.50
N LEU A 52 7.60 -1.54 -13.40
CA LEU A 52 6.96 -0.22 -13.39
C LEU A 52 7.96 0.91 -13.64
N ILE A 53 9.16 0.83 -13.07
CA ILE A 53 10.21 1.85 -13.15
C ILE A 53 10.94 1.78 -14.50
N TYR A 54 11.39 0.59 -14.90
CA TYR A 54 12.25 0.41 -16.07
C TYR A 54 11.51 -0.06 -17.33
N GLY A 55 10.23 -0.35 -17.24
CA GLY A 55 9.34 -0.63 -18.39
C GLY A 55 9.34 -2.07 -18.89
N LYS A 56 10.08 -2.97 -18.26
CA LYS A 56 10.18 -4.40 -18.60
C LYS A 56 10.38 -5.25 -17.34
N LEU A 57 10.02 -6.51 -17.41
CA LEU A 57 10.44 -7.47 -16.37
C LEU A 57 11.95 -7.69 -16.44
N PRO A 58 12.63 -7.80 -15.28
CA PRO A 58 14.07 -8.04 -15.26
C PRO A 58 14.42 -9.46 -15.69
N THR A 59 15.59 -9.63 -16.31
CA THR A 59 16.27 -10.93 -16.33
C THR A 59 16.73 -11.32 -14.93
N GLN A 60 17.08 -12.59 -14.70
CA GLN A 60 17.56 -13.02 -13.39
C GLN A 60 18.77 -12.20 -12.90
N THR A 61 19.72 -11.92 -13.80
CA THR A 61 20.91 -11.10 -13.46
C THR A 61 20.53 -9.66 -13.08
N GLU A 62 19.57 -9.05 -13.80
CA GLU A 62 19.06 -7.71 -13.47
C GLU A 62 18.32 -7.72 -12.14
N LEU A 63 17.52 -8.76 -11.86
CA LEU A 63 16.80 -8.91 -10.59
C LEU A 63 17.75 -9.04 -9.40
N ASP A 64 18.78 -9.89 -9.54
CA ASP A 64 19.77 -10.11 -8.47
C ASP A 64 20.54 -8.81 -8.17
N ALA A 65 20.93 -8.07 -9.22
CA ALA A 65 21.57 -6.77 -9.07
C ALA A 65 20.62 -5.73 -8.43
N TYR A 66 19.35 -5.73 -8.82
CA TYR A 66 18.36 -4.81 -8.27
C TYR A 66 18.06 -5.08 -6.79
N LYS A 67 17.86 -6.35 -6.42
CA LYS A 67 17.72 -6.77 -5.02
C LYS A 67 18.94 -6.37 -4.17
N SER A 68 20.13 -6.62 -4.69
CA SER A 68 21.38 -6.23 -4.02
C SER A 68 21.46 -4.71 -3.83
N LYS A 69 21.09 -3.92 -4.85
CA LYS A 69 21.01 -2.46 -4.75
C LYS A 69 20.04 -2.02 -3.66
N LEU A 70 18.78 -2.50 -3.69
CA LEU A 70 17.79 -2.13 -2.67
C LEU A 70 18.24 -2.53 -1.27
N LYS A 71 18.83 -3.73 -1.11
CA LYS A 71 19.37 -4.20 0.18
C LYS A 71 20.45 -3.27 0.73
N SER A 72 21.33 -2.75 -0.12
CA SER A 72 22.40 -1.82 0.28
C SER A 72 21.89 -0.44 0.71
N LEU A 73 20.65 -0.08 0.34
CA LEU A 73 20.05 1.22 0.57
C LEU A 73 19.11 1.29 1.78
N ARG A 74 19.00 0.24 2.61
CA ARG A 74 17.97 0.14 3.66
C ARG A 74 18.26 0.92 4.93
N ASP A 75 19.54 1.20 5.23
CA ASP A 75 19.90 1.91 6.46
C ASP A 75 19.51 3.39 6.37
N LEU A 76 19.28 3.99 7.52
CA LEU A 76 18.87 5.38 7.65
C LEU A 76 20.03 6.24 8.17
N PRO A 77 20.18 7.49 7.67
CA PRO A 77 21.12 8.46 8.27
C PRO A 77 20.84 8.67 9.75
N THR A 78 21.90 8.89 10.53
CA THR A 78 21.78 9.10 11.98
C THR A 78 20.86 10.28 12.30
N GLU A 79 20.94 11.35 11.53
CA GLU A 79 20.11 12.56 11.69
C GLU A 79 18.62 12.25 11.48
N LEU A 80 18.31 11.38 10.51
CA LEU A 80 16.94 10.92 10.30
C LEU A 80 16.45 10.06 11.48
N LYS A 81 17.29 9.14 12.00
CA LYS A 81 16.96 8.35 13.19
C LYS A 81 16.63 9.26 14.38
N VAL A 82 17.41 10.31 14.60
CA VAL A 82 17.14 11.31 15.66
C VAL A 82 15.80 12.01 15.45
N VAL A 83 15.44 12.38 14.23
CA VAL A 83 14.11 12.97 13.94
C VAL A 83 13.00 11.98 14.27
N LEU A 84 13.11 10.72 13.84
CA LEU A 84 12.13 9.68 14.12
C LEU A 84 11.96 9.41 15.63
N GLN A 85 13.05 9.42 16.40
CA GLN A 85 13.02 9.25 17.86
C GLN A 85 12.25 10.35 18.59
N ASN A 86 12.14 11.54 18.00
CA ASN A 86 11.39 12.67 18.58
C ASN A 86 9.91 12.72 18.17
N ILE A 87 9.46 11.83 17.29
CA ILE A 87 8.03 11.73 16.93
C ILE A 87 7.31 10.92 18.01
N PRO A 88 6.22 11.44 18.61
CA PRO A 88 5.52 10.74 19.68
C PRO A 88 4.90 9.42 19.20
N ALA A 89 4.77 8.45 20.10
CA ALA A 89 4.14 7.15 19.81
C ALA A 89 2.68 7.26 19.34
N SER A 90 1.99 8.34 19.72
CA SER A 90 0.62 8.63 19.29
C SER A 90 0.50 9.16 17.86
N ALA A 91 1.62 9.39 17.16
CA ALA A 91 1.59 9.83 15.77
C ALA A 91 1.08 8.72 14.87
N HIS A 92 0.34 9.09 13.83
CA HIS A 92 -0.10 8.11 12.84
C HIS A 92 1.07 7.67 11.95
N PRO A 93 1.25 6.36 11.64
CA PRO A 93 2.39 5.86 10.87
C PRO A 93 2.60 6.56 9.51
N MET A 94 1.51 6.92 8.82
CA MET A 94 1.61 7.67 7.56
C MET A 94 2.19 9.08 7.75
N ASP A 95 1.92 9.73 8.88
CA ASP A 95 2.50 11.04 9.19
C ASP A 95 3.99 10.92 9.52
N VAL A 96 4.39 9.81 10.13
CA VAL A 96 5.80 9.45 10.35
C VAL A 96 6.52 9.23 9.02
N MET A 97 5.92 8.44 8.11
CA MET A 97 6.48 8.21 6.78
C MET A 97 6.64 9.51 5.99
N ARG A 98 5.65 10.40 6.04
CA ARG A 98 5.72 11.72 5.41
C ARG A 98 6.88 12.56 5.96
N THR A 99 7.03 12.61 7.28
CA THR A 99 8.12 13.34 7.96
C THR A 99 9.46 12.72 7.63
N GLY A 100 9.57 11.40 7.69
CA GLY A 100 10.81 10.67 7.38
C GLY A 100 11.25 10.85 5.94
N THR A 101 10.30 10.78 4.98
CA THR A 101 10.59 11.02 3.57
C THR A 101 11.07 12.46 3.32
N SER A 102 10.41 13.44 3.93
CA SER A 102 10.82 14.84 3.82
C SER A 102 12.22 15.07 4.40
N MET A 103 12.52 14.49 5.57
CA MET A 103 13.84 14.60 6.18
C MET A 103 14.92 13.90 5.34
N LEU A 104 14.61 12.72 4.77
CA LEU A 104 15.54 12.02 3.89
C LEU A 104 15.93 12.89 2.69
N GLY A 105 14.97 13.55 2.04
CA GLY A 105 15.23 14.47 0.92
C GLY A 105 16.07 15.68 1.29
N ASN A 106 16.01 16.14 2.57
CA ASN A 106 16.89 17.21 3.05
C ASN A 106 18.34 16.73 3.26
N LEU A 107 18.51 15.47 3.68
CA LEU A 107 19.84 14.89 3.95
C LEU A 107 20.50 14.37 2.67
N GLU A 108 19.72 13.84 1.77
CA GLU A 108 20.15 13.21 0.52
C GLU A 108 19.39 13.86 -0.66
N PRO A 109 19.61 15.14 -0.97
CA PRO A 109 18.88 15.84 -2.02
C PRO A 109 19.12 15.19 -3.39
N GLU A 110 18.07 15.13 -4.20
CA GLU A 110 18.13 14.56 -5.57
C GLU A 110 19.20 15.25 -6.43
N GLY A 111 19.38 16.56 -6.26
CA GLY A 111 20.28 17.36 -7.07
C GLY A 111 19.75 17.49 -8.50
N ASP A 112 20.45 16.90 -9.44
CA ASP A 112 20.04 16.95 -10.84
C ASP A 112 18.94 15.92 -11.14
N PHE A 113 18.02 16.26 -12.04
CA PHE A 113 16.90 15.40 -12.46
C PHE A 113 17.33 14.00 -12.94
N GLU A 114 18.54 13.86 -13.44
CA GLU A 114 19.11 12.57 -13.88
C GLU A 114 19.28 11.58 -12.72
N ASN A 115 19.35 12.05 -11.48
CA ASN A 115 19.50 11.23 -10.28
C ASN A 115 18.17 10.70 -9.72
N GLN A 116 17.03 11.05 -10.31
CA GLN A 116 15.71 10.67 -9.81
C GLN A 116 15.54 9.16 -9.57
N LEU A 117 16.13 8.31 -10.44
CA LEU A 117 16.03 6.86 -10.29
C LEU A 117 16.78 6.35 -9.06
N ASP A 118 17.88 6.97 -8.68
CA ASP A 118 18.59 6.60 -7.46
C ASP A 118 17.80 7.03 -6.22
N SER A 119 17.21 8.23 -6.24
CA SER A 119 16.31 8.72 -5.19
C SER A 119 15.05 7.86 -5.04
N ILE A 120 14.43 7.41 -6.15
CA ILE A 120 13.30 6.48 -6.13
C ILE A 120 13.70 5.16 -5.46
N ASN A 121 14.80 4.56 -5.88
CA ASN A 121 15.27 3.29 -5.31
C ASN A 121 15.63 3.44 -3.83
N ARG A 122 16.21 4.59 -3.44
CA ARG A 122 16.49 4.92 -2.05
C ARG A 122 15.21 4.97 -1.22
N MET A 123 14.16 5.66 -1.70
CA MET A 123 12.86 5.71 -1.02
C MET A 123 12.21 4.34 -0.90
N ILE A 124 12.15 3.55 -1.98
CA ILE A 124 11.59 2.19 -1.94
C ILE A 124 12.29 1.36 -0.87
N ALA A 125 13.62 1.43 -0.80
CA ALA A 125 14.40 0.66 0.16
C ALA A 125 14.19 1.10 1.61
N THR A 126 13.88 2.39 1.86
CA THR A 126 13.85 2.97 3.21
C THR A 126 12.48 3.12 3.82
N MET A 127 11.39 3.02 3.06
CA MET A 127 10.03 3.21 3.60
C MET A 127 9.74 2.27 4.78
N ALA A 128 10.07 0.98 4.64
CA ALA A 128 9.95 0.01 5.71
C ALA A 128 10.81 0.38 6.93
N SER A 129 12.05 0.80 6.68
CA SER A 129 12.99 1.20 7.74
C SER A 129 12.50 2.43 8.51
N ILE A 130 11.96 3.45 7.83
CA ILE A 130 11.44 4.67 8.46
C ILE A 130 10.32 4.35 9.45
N VAL A 131 9.28 3.66 9.00
CA VAL A 131 8.11 3.40 9.83
C VAL A 131 8.42 2.44 10.97
N THR A 132 9.20 1.39 10.69
CA THR A 132 9.51 0.37 11.69
C THR A 132 10.51 0.86 12.73
N TYR A 133 11.53 1.63 12.33
CA TYR A 133 12.46 2.23 13.27
C TYR A 133 11.74 3.13 14.29
N TRP A 134 10.87 4.03 13.79
CA TRP A 134 10.04 4.86 14.65
C TRP A 134 9.16 4.01 15.58
N TYR A 135 8.46 3.00 15.04
CA TYR A 135 7.57 2.15 15.82
C TYR A 135 8.32 1.46 16.96
N LYS A 136 9.42 0.79 16.66
CA LYS A 136 10.25 0.11 17.66
C LYS A 136 10.80 1.05 18.73
N TYR A 137 11.28 2.20 18.31
CA TYR A 137 11.80 3.17 19.26
C TYR A 137 10.72 3.80 20.14
N SER A 138 9.62 4.25 19.54
CA SER A 138 8.58 5.00 20.24
C SER A 138 7.66 4.13 21.10
N HIS A 139 7.40 2.87 20.71
CA HIS A 139 6.48 1.98 21.43
C HIS A 139 7.20 0.96 22.31
N GLU A 140 8.37 0.50 21.90
CA GLU A 140 9.10 -0.55 22.60
C GLU A 140 10.38 -0.03 23.27
N GLY A 141 10.81 1.19 22.98
CA GLY A 141 12.06 1.77 23.51
C GLY A 141 13.33 1.12 22.93
N VAL A 142 13.24 0.47 21.79
CA VAL A 142 14.34 -0.30 21.20
C VAL A 142 14.94 0.42 19.99
N ASP A 143 16.26 0.62 20.04
CA ASP A 143 17.04 1.07 18.88
C ASP A 143 17.45 -0.17 18.06
N ILE A 144 16.73 -0.42 16.96
CA ILE A 144 16.92 -1.62 16.14
C ILE A 144 18.00 -1.44 15.07
N SER A 145 18.70 -2.52 14.73
CA SER A 145 19.47 -2.59 13.49
C SER A 145 18.55 -2.72 12.28
N LEU A 146 18.81 -1.91 11.26
CA LEU A 146 18.11 -1.97 9.96
C LEU A 146 18.85 -2.86 8.94
N ILE A 147 19.96 -3.49 9.35
CA ILE A 147 20.76 -4.39 8.53
C ILE A 147 20.38 -5.82 8.87
N ASN A 148 19.98 -6.60 7.89
CA ASN A 148 19.69 -8.03 7.99
C ASN A 148 19.90 -8.74 6.64
N ASP A 149 19.80 -10.07 6.63
CA ASP A 149 20.10 -10.90 5.46
C ASP A 149 18.93 -11.09 4.48
N GLU A 150 17.75 -10.56 4.80
CA GLU A 150 16.59 -10.66 3.90
C GLU A 150 16.85 -10.00 2.54
N ASP A 151 16.52 -10.70 1.46
CA ASP A 151 16.78 -10.23 0.09
C ASP A 151 15.63 -9.38 -0.48
N THR A 152 14.45 -9.42 0.15
CA THR A 152 13.25 -8.71 -0.33
C THR A 152 12.84 -7.58 0.61
N ILE A 153 12.12 -6.59 0.07
CA ILE A 153 11.50 -5.52 0.86
C ILE A 153 10.50 -6.10 1.86
N ALA A 154 9.68 -7.05 1.42
CA ALA A 154 8.71 -7.73 2.27
C ALA A 154 9.36 -8.48 3.43
N GLY A 155 10.40 -9.27 3.14
CA GLY A 155 11.16 -9.99 4.16
C GLY A 155 11.84 -9.04 5.13
N HIS A 156 12.49 -7.99 4.62
CA HIS A 156 13.13 -6.97 5.42
C HIS A 156 12.14 -6.30 6.39
N PHE A 157 11.00 -5.82 5.89
CA PHE A 157 9.97 -5.18 6.72
C PHE A 157 9.53 -6.09 7.88
N LEU A 158 9.15 -7.32 7.57
CA LEU A 158 8.70 -8.27 8.59
C LEU A 158 9.81 -8.63 9.58
N HIS A 159 11.05 -8.78 9.11
CA HIS A 159 12.18 -9.09 9.97
C HIS A 159 12.44 -7.98 11.00
N ILE A 160 12.54 -6.71 10.55
CA ILE A 160 12.78 -5.59 11.48
C ILE A 160 11.59 -5.29 12.38
N LEU A 161 10.36 -5.57 11.92
CA LEU A 161 9.15 -5.40 12.72
C LEU A 161 9.06 -6.44 13.85
N HIS A 162 9.34 -7.71 13.55
CA HIS A 162 9.19 -8.81 14.52
C HIS A 162 10.50 -9.21 15.22
N GLY A 163 11.64 -8.64 14.82
CA GLY A 163 12.96 -8.94 15.39
C GLY A 163 13.48 -10.33 15.04
N LYS A 164 12.90 -11.00 14.05
CA LYS A 164 13.28 -12.35 13.59
C LYS A 164 12.90 -12.55 12.12
N PRO A 165 13.58 -13.47 11.40
CA PRO A 165 13.20 -13.81 10.03
C PRO A 165 11.74 -14.26 9.94
N PRO A 166 10.97 -13.77 8.95
CA PRO A 166 9.58 -14.20 8.72
C PRO A 166 9.50 -15.64 8.16
N SER A 167 8.34 -16.28 8.32
CA SER A 167 8.03 -17.52 7.60
C SER A 167 7.91 -17.24 6.09
N GLU A 168 8.04 -18.27 5.26
CA GLU A 168 7.86 -18.12 3.81
C GLU A 168 6.43 -17.69 3.45
N LEU A 169 5.43 -18.15 4.22
CA LEU A 169 4.05 -17.70 4.02
C LEU A 169 3.90 -16.21 4.32
N HIS A 170 4.38 -15.74 5.47
CA HIS A 170 4.30 -14.32 5.84
C HIS A 170 5.00 -13.43 4.83
N LYS A 171 6.20 -13.85 4.40
CA LYS A 171 6.97 -13.16 3.36
C LYS A 171 6.18 -13.06 2.05
N LYS A 172 5.60 -14.18 1.58
CA LYS A 172 4.81 -14.20 0.35
C LYS A 172 3.54 -13.37 0.44
N VAL A 173 2.84 -13.38 1.59
CA VAL A 173 1.65 -12.55 1.80
C VAL A 173 1.99 -11.07 1.73
N MET A 174 3.06 -10.64 2.43
CA MET A 174 3.48 -9.25 2.41
C MET A 174 3.95 -8.81 1.01
N ASP A 175 4.74 -9.66 0.34
CA ASP A 175 5.21 -9.42 -1.01
C ASP A 175 4.05 -9.27 -2.00
N THR A 176 3.09 -10.20 -1.97
CA THR A 176 1.87 -10.13 -2.79
C THR A 176 1.06 -8.88 -2.49
N SER A 177 0.92 -8.48 -1.22
CA SER A 177 0.24 -7.25 -0.84
C SER A 177 0.90 -6.03 -1.48
N LEU A 178 2.23 -5.93 -1.43
CA LEU A 178 2.97 -4.85 -2.08
C LEU A 178 2.74 -4.82 -3.61
N ILE A 179 2.68 -5.98 -4.26
CA ILE A 179 2.36 -6.09 -5.70
C ILE A 179 0.96 -5.55 -5.98
N LEU A 180 -0.06 -5.96 -5.22
CA LEU A 180 -1.45 -5.55 -5.42
C LEU A 180 -1.67 -4.05 -5.20
N TYR A 181 -0.84 -3.41 -4.37
CA TYR A 181 -0.90 -1.98 -4.07
C TYR A 181 0.03 -1.12 -4.92
N ALA A 182 0.85 -1.70 -5.81
CA ALA A 182 1.91 -0.97 -6.49
C ALA A 182 1.41 0.11 -7.46
N GLU A 183 0.29 -0.11 -8.16
CA GLU A 183 -0.19 0.84 -9.19
C GLU A 183 -1.71 0.73 -9.37
N HIS A 184 -2.39 1.86 -9.62
CA HIS A 184 -3.80 1.92 -10.00
C HIS A 184 -4.14 3.25 -10.70
N GLU A 185 -3.54 3.52 -11.85
CA GLU A 185 -3.76 4.71 -12.69
C GLU A 185 -3.59 6.05 -11.96
N PHE A 186 -4.53 6.97 -12.21
CA PHE A 186 -4.56 8.29 -11.60
C PHE A 186 -5.35 8.30 -10.29
N ASN A 187 -5.07 7.35 -9.38
CA ASN A 187 -5.56 7.47 -8.02
C ASN A 187 -5.11 8.81 -7.39
N ALA A 188 -5.77 9.25 -6.33
CA ALA A 188 -5.57 10.58 -5.78
C ALA A 188 -4.11 10.88 -5.38
N SER A 189 -3.37 9.91 -4.85
CA SER A 189 -1.97 10.10 -4.47
C SER A 189 -1.05 10.17 -5.68
N THR A 190 -1.24 9.29 -6.68
CA THR A 190 -0.51 9.36 -7.95
C THR A 190 -0.77 10.68 -8.67
N PHE A 191 -2.03 11.12 -8.72
CA PHE A 191 -2.37 12.41 -9.34
C PHE A 191 -1.71 13.58 -8.59
N THR A 192 -1.70 13.57 -7.26
CA THR A 192 -1.04 14.59 -6.45
C THR A 192 0.47 14.61 -6.71
N ALA A 193 1.13 13.44 -6.77
CA ALA A 193 2.54 13.35 -7.13
C ALA A 193 2.83 13.94 -8.52
N ARG A 194 1.99 13.63 -9.50
CA ARG A 194 2.13 14.18 -10.88
C ARG A 194 1.93 15.69 -10.93
N VAL A 195 1.00 16.24 -10.16
CA VAL A 195 0.82 17.70 -10.04
C VAL A 195 2.08 18.34 -9.45
N CYS A 196 2.64 17.76 -8.38
CA CYS A 196 3.88 18.25 -7.81
C CYS A 196 5.05 18.15 -8.82
N ALA A 197 5.21 17.02 -9.47
CA ALA A 197 6.25 16.80 -10.47
C ALA A 197 6.14 17.74 -11.68
N SER A 198 4.92 18.15 -12.06
CA SER A 198 4.71 19.08 -13.17
C SER A 198 5.33 20.46 -12.92
N THR A 199 5.64 20.80 -11.69
CA THR A 199 6.35 22.02 -11.28
C THR A 199 7.87 21.87 -11.30
N MET A 200 8.40 20.72 -11.73
CA MET A 200 9.83 20.37 -11.67
C MET A 200 10.38 20.30 -10.24
N SER A 201 9.51 19.98 -9.28
CA SER A 201 9.92 19.71 -7.90
C SER A 201 10.64 18.36 -7.81
N ASP A 202 11.51 18.20 -6.82
CA ASP A 202 12.23 16.96 -6.56
C ASP A 202 11.30 15.79 -6.23
N ILE A 203 11.80 14.55 -6.40
CA ILE A 203 10.98 13.35 -6.21
C ILE A 203 10.55 13.14 -4.74
N PHE A 204 11.36 13.56 -3.76
CA PHE A 204 10.98 13.47 -2.34
C PHE A 204 9.78 14.34 -2.03
N SER A 205 9.75 15.58 -2.55
CA SER A 205 8.59 16.48 -2.44
C SER A 205 7.34 15.89 -3.10
N CYS A 206 7.49 15.26 -4.28
CA CYS A 206 6.39 14.58 -4.97
C CYS A 206 5.82 13.43 -4.13
N VAL A 207 6.67 12.62 -3.53
CA VAL A 207 6.25 11.49 -2.69
C VAL A 207 5.65 11.97 -1.37
N VAL A 208 6.20 13.01 -0.74
CA VAL A 208 5.61 13.65 0.47
C VAL A 208 4.19 14.13 0.20
N ALA A 209 3.97 14.79 -0.94
CA ALA A 209 2.63 15.22 -1.36
C ALA A 209 1.67 14.04 -1.59
N ALA A 210 2.16 12.97 -2.22
CA ALA A 210 1.41 11.73 -2.43
C ALA A 210 1.03 11.06 -1.10
N ILE A 211 1.96 10.94 -0.14
CA ILE A 211 1.69 10.39 1.20
C ILE A 211 0.61 11.21 1.90
N GLY A 212 0.66 12.55 1.80
CA GLY A 212 -0.36 13.43 2.35
C GLY A 212 -1.76 13.16 1.78
N SER A 213 -1.85 12.93 0.47
CA SER A 213 -3.12 12.53 -0.18
C SER A 213 -3.56 11.12 0.22
N LEU A 214 -2.63 10.17 0.27
CA LEU A 214 -2.89 8.77 0.63
C LEU A 214 -3.44 8.62 2.05
N ARG A 215 -3.03 9.51 2.98
CA ARG A 215 -3.48 9.55 4.38
C ARG A 215 -4.99 9.75 4.54
N GLY A 216 -5.65 10.32 3.54
CA GLY A 216 -7.07 10.69 3.61
C GLY A 216 -8.02 9.49 3.75
N PRO A 217 -9.12 9.61 4.56
CA PRO A 217 -10.06 8.52 4.81
C PRO A 217 -10.88 8.10 3.58
N LEU A 218 -10.85 8.89 2.50
CA LEU A 218 -11.46 8.54 1.22
C LEU A 218 -10.46 7.97 0.20
N HIS A 219 -9.25 7.63 0.67
CA HIS A 219 -8.20 7.02 -0.14
C HIS A 219 -7.52 5.89 0.66
N GLY A 220 -6.23 5.90 0.89
CA GLY A 220 -5.53 4.84 1.64
C GLY A 220 -6.03 4.62 3.06
N GLY A 221 -6.51 5.66 3.76
CA GLY A 221 -7.15 5.54 5.06
C GLY A 221 -8.47 4.75 5.08
N ALA A 222 -9.02 4.38 3.92
CA ALA A 222 -10.22 3.56 3.85
C ALA A 222 -9.98 2.12 4.36
N ASN A 223 -8.80 1.56 4.13
CA ASN A 223 -8.45 0.21 4.59
C ASN A 223 -8.36 0.15 6.13
N GLU A 224 -7.74 1.16 6.74
CA GLU A 224 -7.68 1.32 8.19
C GLU A 224 -9.08 1.38 8.78
N ALA A 225 -9.92 2.25 8.27
CA ALA A 225 -11.30 2.39 8.74
C ALA A 225 -12.16 1.12 8.54
N ALA A 226 -11.90 0.33 7.49
CA ALA A 226 -12.55 -0.96 7.31
C ALA A 226 -12.07 -1.98 8.36
N MET A 227 -10.76 -2.01 8.65
CA MET A 227 -10.21 -2.88 9.69
C MET A 227 -10.75 -2.51 11.07
N ASP A 228 -10.74 -1.21 11.44
CA ASP A 228 -11.32 -0.71 12.68
C ASP A 228 -12.79 -1.14 12.86
N MET A 229 -13.53 -1.19 11.76
CA MET A 229 -14.92 -1.63 11.78
C MET A 229 -15.03 -3.13 12.08
N ILE A 230 -14.32 -3.97 11.33
CA ILE A 230 -14.48 -5.43 11.43
C ILE A 230 -13.88 -6.03 12.70
N GLU A 231 -12.82 -5.47 13.26
CA GLU A 231 -12.18 -6.00 14.48
C GLU A 231 -13.03 -5.83 15.75
N ASN A 232 -14.05 -4.96 15.69
CA ASN A 232 -15.01 -4.81 16.79
C ASN A 232 -16.00 -5.98 16.90
N TRP A 233 -16.12 -6.83 15.88
CA TRP A 233 -17.06 -7.94 15.84
C TRP A 233 -16.33 -9.27 16.06
N LYS A 234 -16.99 -10.17 16.78
CA LYS A 234 -16.38 -11.45 17.18
C LYS A 234 -17.03 -12.66 16.53
N THR A 235 -18.20 -12.49 15.91
CA THR A 235 -18.95 -13.56 15.26
C THR A 235 -19.54 -13.10 13.92
N ARG A 236 -19.84 -14.07 13.04
CA ARG A 236 -20.57 -13.83 11.79
C ARG A 236 -21.94 -13.17 12.04
N ASP A 237 -22.65 -13.59 13.09
CA ASP A 237 -23.98 -13.05 13.42
C ASP A 237 -23.89 -11.57 13.87
N GLU A 238 -22.89 -11.22 14.66
CA GLU A 238 -22.62 -9.82 15.02
C GLU A 238 -22.31 -8.98 13.77
N ALA A 239 -21.42 -9.45 12.90
CA ALA A 239 -21.07 -8.78 11.67
C ALA A 239 -22.31 -8.53 10.79
N LYS A 240 -23.10 -9.56 10.56
CA LYS A 240 -24.34 -9.47 9.78
C LYS A 240 -25.34 -8.48 10.39
N SER A 241 -25.61 -8.58 11.68
CA SER A 241 -26.58 -7.73 12.37
C SER A 241 -26.17 -6.27 12.35
N ASN A 242 -24.88 -5.98 12.55
CA ASN A 242 -24.35 -4.62 12.52
C ASN A 242 -24.38 -4.03 11.12
N ILE A 243 -23.98 -4.79 10.07
CA ILE A 243 -24.07 -4.32 8.69
C ILE A 243 -25.50 -4.01 8.29
N LEU A 244 -26.46 -4.87 8.62
CA LEU A 244 -27.87 -4.61 8.33
C LEU A 244 -28.39 -3.35 9.04
N SER A 245 -28.00 -3.14 10.31
CA SER A 245 -28.33 -1.93 11.07
C SER A 245 -27.72 -0.67 10.42
N MET A 246 -26.44 -0.71 10.04
CA MET A 246 -25.76 0.40 9.37
C MET A 246 -26.44 0.74 8.03
N LEU A 247 -26.85 -0.27 7.25
CA LEU A 247 -27.59 -0.07 5.98
C LEU A 247 -28.95 0.59 6.23
N GLN A 248 -29.70 0.14 7.22
CA GLN A 248 -30.98 0.73 7.59
C GLN A 248 -30.83 2.20 8.01
N ASN A 249 -29.77 2.51 8.75
CA ASN A 249 -29.47 3.87 9.21
C ASN A 249 -28.80 4.73 8.13
N LYS A 250 -28.53 4.19 6.93
CA LYS A 250 -27.78 4.85 5.85
C LYS A 250 -26.38 5.32 6.28
N GLU A 251 -25.77 4.57 7.17
CA GLU A 251 -24.39 4.79 7.60
C GLU A 251 -23.43 4.34 6.49
N LYS A 252 -22.25 4.96 6.45
CA LYS A 252 -21.23 4.60 5.48
C LYS A 252 -20.50 3.33 5.96
N ILE A 253 -20.52 2.30 5.12
CA ILE A 253 -19.77 1.06 5.37
C ILE A 253 -18.45 1.15 4.60
N MET A 254 -17.34 1.14 5.35
CA MET A 254 -16.01 1.24 4.75
C MET A 254 -15.61 -0.08 4.10
N GLY A 255 -14.79 0.01 3.03
CA GLY A 255 -14.38 -1.16 2.25
C GLY A 255 -15.26 -1.49 1.04
N PHE A 256 -16.32 -0.69 0.76
CA PHE A 256 -17.23 -0.89 -0.35
C PHE A 256 -17.38 0.35 -1.23
N GLY A 257 -17.67 0.14 -2.52
CA GLY A 257 -17.94 1.21 -3.45
C GLY A 257 -16.69 1.77 -4.11
N HIS A 258 -16.11 1.03 -5.07
CA HIS A 258 -14.97 1.48 -5.86
C HIS A 258 -15.39 2.50 -6.94
N ALA A 259 -14.48 3.42 -7.31
CA ALA A 259 -14.74 4.44 -8.32
C ALA A 259 -14.72 3.89 -9.75
N VAL A 260 -14.03 2.79 -9.99
CA VAL A 260 -13.79 2.21 -11.32
C VAL A 260 -14.50 0.87 -11.49
N TYR A 261 -14.32 -0.07 -10.56
CA TYR A 261 -14.93 -1.40 -10.67
C TYR A 261 -16.41 -1.36 -10.29
N SER A 262 -17.28 -1.95 -11.14
CA SER A 262 -18.72 -2.06 -10.91
C SER A 262 -19.15 -3.50 -10.56
N GLU A 263 -18.32 -4.50 -10.84
CA GLU A 263 -18.64 -5.90 -10.57
C GLU A 263 -17.64 -6.53 -9.57
N VAL A 264 -16.37 -6.63 -9.90
CA VAL A 264 -15.35 -7.28 -9.06
C VAL A 264 -14.02 -6.54 -9.16
N ASP A 265 -13.36 -6.32 -8.03
CA ASP A 265 -11.95 -5.91 -7.99
C ASP A 265 -11.09 -7.18 -8.10
N PRO A 266 -10.24 -7.32 -9.15
CA PRO A 266 -9.44 -8.53 -9.36
C PRO A 266 -8.47 -8.84 -8.23
N ARG A 267 -8.14 -7.85 -7.40
CA ARG A 267 -7.24 -8.02 -6.25
C ARG A 267 -7.90 -8.75 -5.09
N ASN A 268 -9.24 -8.65 -4.96
CA ASN A 268 -9.95 -9.20 -3.82
C ASN A 268 -9.77 -10.73 -3.69
N ALA A 269 -9.94 -11.46 -4.79
CA ALA A 269 -9.80 -12.93 -4.77
C ALA A 269 -8.42 -13.37 -4.28
N VAL A 270 -7.36 -12.66 -4.71
CA VAL A 270 -5.98 -12.95 -4.34
C VAL A 270 -5.75 -12.70 -2.85
N ILE A 271 -6.14 -11.52 -2.34
CA ILE A 271 -5.89 -11.18 -0.93
C ILE A 271 -6.72 -12.04 0.02
N LYS A 272 -7.94 -12.38 -0.38
CA LYS A 272 -8.83 -13.25 0.39
C LYS A 272 -8.25 -14.65 0.59
N GLU A 273 -7.63 -15.22 -0.44
CA GLU A 273 -6.96 -16.52 -0.34
C GLU A 273 -5.82 -16.48 0.69
N TYR A 274 -5.01 -15.43 0.68
CA TYR A 274 -3.92 -15.27 1.64
C TYR A 274 -4.42 -14.98 3.06
N SER A 275 -5.48 -14.17 3.21
CA SER A 275 -6.13 -13.94 4.50
C SER A 275 -6.61 -15.24 5.13
N LYS A 276 -7.21 -16.16 4.32
CA LYS A 276 -7.60 -17.48 4.78
C LYS A 276 -6.40 -18.31 5.24
N LYS A 277 -5.34 -18.38 4.44
CA LYS A 277 -4.13 -19.15 4.79
C LYS A 277 -3.49 -18.65 6.09
N LEU A 278 -3.46 -17.33 6.30
CA LEU A 278 -2.95 -16.74 7.54
C LEU A 278 -3.83 -17.11 8.73
N SER A 279 -5.15 -17.03 8.60
CA SER A 279 -6.08 -17.41 9.69
C SER A 279 -5.92 -18.88 10.09
N GLU A 280 -5.72 -19.78 9.12
CA GLU A 280 -5.46 -21.18 9.36
C GLU A 280 -4.10 -21.42 10.07
N GLU A 281 -3.04 -20.70 9.69
CA GLU A 281 -1.73 -20.79 10.34
C GLU A 281 -1.75 -20.29 11.77
N PHE A 282 -2.45 -19.16 12.02
CA PHE A 282 -2.59 -18.59 13.38
C PHE A 282 -3.57 -19.37 14.27
N GLY A 283 -4.42 -20.21 13.71
CA GLY A 283 -5.45 -20.95 14.43
C GLY A 283 -6.58 -20.08 14.98
N ASP A 284 -6.73 -18.86 14.47
CA ASP A 284 -7.82 -17.93 14.76
C ASP A 284 -8.41 -17.39 13.46
N SER A 285 -9.60 -17.86 13.12
CA SER A 285 -10.32 -17.47 11.90
C SER A 285 -11.31 -16.31 12.11
N THR A 286 -11.39 -15.75 13.30
CA THR A 286 -12.43 -14.77 13.68
C THR A 286 -12.49 -13.59 12.69
N LEU A 287 -11.38 -12.90 12.45
CA LEU A 287 -11.35 -11.76 11.54
C LEU A 287 -11.67 -12.16 10.09
N TYR A 288 -11.18 -13.32 9.65
CA TYR A 288 -11.48 -13.83 8.32
C TYR A 288 -12.98 -14.12 8.17
N GLU A 289 -13.57 -14.80 9.13
CA GLU A 289 -14.99 -15.17 9.12
C GLU A 289 -15.92 -13.95 9.21
N VAL A 290 -15.55 -12.97 10.03
CA VAL A 290 -16.24 -11.66 10.11
C VAL A 290 -16.18 -10.96 8.76
N SER A 291 -15.00 -10.86 8.14
CA SER A 291 -14.82 -10.22 6.83
C SER A 291 -15.63 -10.92 5.73
N GLU A 292 -15.67 -12.25 5.73
CA GLU A 292 -16.47 -13.05 4.81
C GLU A 292 -17.98 -12.78 4.97
N GLU A 293 -18.47 -12.68 6.20
CA GLU A 293 -19.87 -12.39 6.44
C GLU A 293 -20.25 -10.96 6.07
N VAL A 294 -19.35 -10.01 6.32
CA VAL A 294 -19.52 -8.61 5.87
C VAL A 294 -19.65 -8.57 4.35
N GLU A 295 -18.70 -9.17 3.62
CA GLU A 295 -18.74 -9.26 2.16
C GLU A 295 -20.04 -9.87 1.66
N LYS A 296 -20.41 -11.03 2.20
CA LYS A 296 -21.63 -11.74 1.84
C LYS A 296 -22.88 -10.91 2.09
N THR A 297 -22.99 -10.29 3.27
CA THR A 297 -24.17 -9.47 3.62
C THR A 297 -24.30 -8.27 2.69
N MET A 298 -23.19 -7.60 2.38
CA MET A 298 -23.19 -6.46 1.47
C MET A 298 -23.57 -6.90 0.04
N TRP A 299 -23.13 -8.07 -0.39
CA TRP A 299 -23.47 -8.62 -1.69
C TRP A 299 -24.97 -8.99 -1.77
N ASP A 300 -25.49 -9.66 -0.76
CA ASP A 300 -26.88 -10.10 -0.68
C ASP A 300 -27.86 -8.91 -0.66
N GLU A 301 -27.52 -7.82 0.04
CA GLU A 301 -28.40 -6.66 0.24
C GLU A 301 -28.32 -5.61 -0.86
N LEU A 302 -27.15 -5.39 -1.42
CA LEU A 302 -26.92 -4.25 -2.33
C LEU A 302 -26.31 -4.66 -3.68
N SER A 303 -25.94 -5.92 -3.90
CA SER A 303 -25.17 -6.38 -5.06
C SER A 303 -23.92 -5.50 -5.26
N LEU A 304 -23.31 -5.06 -4.17
CA LEU A 304 -22.18 -4.14 -4.17
C LEU A 304 -20.86 -4.88 -4.14
N ILE A 305 -19.93 -4.28 -4.85
CA ILE A 305 -18.57 -4.76 -4.99
C ILE A 305 -17.75 -4.49 -3.75
N HIS A 306 -16.98 -5.47 -3.42
CA HIS A 306 -15.94 -5.46 -2.44
C HIS A 306 -14.66 -4.79 -2.97
N ILE A 307 -14.09 -3.91 -2.20
CA ILE A 307 -12.75 -3.35 -2.43
C ILE A 307 -11.74 -4.16 -1.63
#